data_29328112e3523c3358401e222e7ec532
#
_entry.id   29328112e3523c3358401e222e7ec532
#
_cell.length_a   1.000
_cell.length_b   1.000
_cell.length_c   1.000
_cell.angle_alpha   90.00
_cell.angle_beta   90.00
_cell.angle_gamma   90.00
#
_symmetry.space_group_name_H-M   'P 1'
#
loop_
_entity.id
_entity.type
_entity.pdbx_description
1 polymer ?
#
loop_
_entity_poly.entity_id
_entity_poly.type
_entity_poly.pdbx_seq_one_letter_code
_entity_poly.pdbx_strand_id
1 'polypeptide(L)'
;MIKLKNIEKVYRTSAIETLALNEINLEVAKGEFLSIMGPSGCGKSTLLNIMGLLDEPSKGEITVGNEVINNFSDKKLAHFRNQKLGFIFQSYHLINDLPVIDNVELPLLYRASSASERTRLATEALQKVGLSNRMKHYPSQLSGGQKQRVAIARAIVGRPEIILADEPTGNLDSAMGNEIMDILINLNKNEDTTIVMVTHDENMAKKTNRLVRLFDGTQVM
;
A
#
# COMPACT_ATOMS: atom_id res chain seq x y z
N MET A 1 6.83 -8.25 -11.19
CA MET A 1 6.34 -8.54 -9.82
C MET A 1 4.82 -8.58 -9.75
N ILE A 2 4.13 -7.55 -10.28
CA ILE A 2 2.67 -7.52 -10.48
C ILE A 2 2.41 -7.40 -11.97
N LYS A 3 1.43 -8.15 -12.48
CA LYS A 3 1.01 -8.06 -13.88
C LYS A 3 -0.51 -8.02 -13.95
N LEU A 4 -1.03 -6.98 -14.57
CA LEU A 4 -2.43 -6.75 -14.87
C LEU A 4 -2.63 -6.88 -16.37
N LYS A 5 -3.60 -7.68 -16.79
CA LYS A 5 -3.92 -7.92 -18.19
C LYS A 5 -5.39 -7.68 -18.45
N ASN A 6 -5.70 -6.67 -19.26
CA ASN A 6 -7.06 -6.28 -19.66
C ASN A 6 -8.02 -6.12 -18.47
N ILE A 7 -7.56 -5.44 -17.41
CA ILE A 7 -8.35 -5.23 -16.19
C ILE A 7 -9.46 -4.24 -16.48
N GLU A 8 -10.70 -4.68 -16.25
CA GLU A 8 -11.89 -3.83 -16.18
C GLU A 8 -12.49 -3.89 -14.79
N LYS A 9 -13.02 -2.78 -14.31
CA LYS A 9 -13.82 -2.71 -13.09
C LYS A 9 -15.07 -1.90 -13.30
N VAL A 10 -16.22 -2.55 -13.10
CA VAL A 10 -17.54 -1.92 -13.15
C VAL A 10 -18.19 -2.06 -11.78
N TYR A 11 -18.56 -0.94 -11.18
CA TYR A 11 -19.42 -0.92 -10.00
C TYR A 11 -20.88 -0.81 -10.45
N ARG A 12 -21.72 -1.68 -9.90
CA ARG A 12 -23.16 -1.73 -10.20
C ARG A 12 -23.96 -1.45 -8.96
N THR A 13 -24.84 -0.49 -9.06
CA THR A 13 -25.92 -0.28 -8.11
C THR A 13 -27.25 -0.59 -8.81
N SER A 14 -28.37 -0.57 -8.08
CA SER A 14 -29.69 -0.81 -8.67
C SER A 14 -30.09 0.19 -9.77
N ALA A 15 -29.42 1.35 -9.85
CA ALA A 15 -29.77 2.45 -10.75
C ALA A 15 -28.64 2.90 -11.69
N ILE A 16 -27.39 2.59 -11.39
CA ILE A 16 -26.23 3.16 -12.10
C ILE A 16 -25.14 2.11 -12.27
N GLU A 17 -24.55 2.05 -13.46
CA GLU A 17 -23.29 1.37 -13.71
C GLU A 17 -22.18 2.42 -13.87
N THR A 18 -21.07 2.22 -13.14
CA THR A 18 -19.89 3.08 -13.24
C THR A 18 -18.70 2.25 -13.67
N LEU A 19 -18.17 2.52 -14.85
CA LEU A 19 -16.91 1.94 -15.33
C LEU A 19 -15.75 2.68 -14.65
N ALA A 20 -15.14 2.04 -13.65
CA ALA A 20 -14.06 2.64 -12.87
C ALA A 20 -12.67 2.38 -13.47
N LEU A 21 -12.49 1.25 -14.15
CA LEU A 21 -11.28 0.91 -14.90
C LEU A 21 -11.66 0.25 -16.22
N ASN A 22 -10.95 0.61 -17.27
CA ASN A 22 -11.19 0.14 -18.63
C ASN A 22 -9.87 -0.32 -19.29
N GLU A 23 -9.77 -1.62 -19.58
CA GLU A 23 -8.68 -2.28 -20.30
C GLU A 23 -7.26 -1.94 -19.77
N ILE A 24 -7.09 -1.87 -18.43
CA ILE A 24 -5.77 -1.58 -17.86
C ILE A 24 -4.82 -2.74 -18.09
N ASN A 25 -3.68 -2.43 -18.71
CA ASN A 25 -2.55 -3.33 -18.92
C ASN A 25 -1.31 -2.72 -18.25
N LEU A 26 -0.88 -3.29 -17.12
CA LEU A 26 0.21 -2.73 -16.34
C LEU A 26 1.09 -3.86 -15.80
N GLU A 27 2.40 -3.68 -15.95
CA GLU A 27 3.39 -4.57 -15.35
C GLU A 27 4.29 -3.76 -14.43
N VAL A 28 4.52 -4.27 -13.23
CA VAL A 28 5.43 -3.71 -12.23
C VAL A 28 6.56 -4.70 -12.00
N ALA A 29 7.79 -4.28 -12.23
CA ALA A 29 8.96 -5.12 -12.04
C ALA A 29 9.26 -5.33 -10.53
N LYS A 30 10.04 -6.36 -10.20
CA LYS A 30 10.55 -6.54 -8.84
C LYS A 30 11.53 -5.41 -8.50
N GLY A 31 11.44 -4.86 -7.30
CA GLY A 31 12.26 -3.73 -6.85
C GLY A 31 11.93 -2.40 -7.53
N GLU A 32 10.87 -2.32 -8.33
CA GLU A 32 10.44 -1.07 -8.95
C GLU A 32 9.66 -0.20 -7.95
N PHE A 33 9.90 1.10 -7.97
CA PHE A 33 9.05 2.10 -7.32
C PHE A 33 8.23 2.81 -8.40
N LEU A 34 6.96 2.41 -8.53
CA LEU A 34 6.01 2.95 -9.50
C LEU A 34 5.11 3.98 -8.84
N SER A 35 4.89 5.14 -9.49
CA SER A 35 3.81 6.07 -9.17
C SER A 35 2.68 5.99 -10.18
N ILE A 36 1.44 6.02 -9.68
CA ILE A 36 0.22 6.14 -10.48
C ILE A 36 -0.41 7.50 -10.17
N MET A 37 -0.56 8.34 -11.17
CA MET A 37 -1.13 9.67 -11.06
C MET A 37 -2.40 9.83 -11.90
N GLY A 38 -3.21 10.82 -11.52
CA GLY A 38 -4.39 11.25 -12.28
C GLY A 38 -5.34 12.09 -11.42
N PRO A 39 -6.36 12.71 -12.02
CA PRO A 39 -7.33 13.52 -11.29
C PRO A 39 -8.12 12.70 -10.25
N SER A 40 -8.79 13.38 -9.32
CA SER A 40 -9.67 12.71 -8.37
C SER A 40 -10.79 11.96 -9.11
N GLY A 41 -11.12 10.76 -8.64
CA GLY A 41 -12.16 9.92 -9.25
C GLY A 41 -11.75 9.13 -10.50
N CYS A 42 -10.53 9.27 -11.04
CA CYS A 42 -10.11 8.57 -12.27
C CYS A 42 -9.77 7.07 -12.09
N GLY A 43 -10.05 6.46 -10.93
CA GLY A 43 -9.86 5.03 -10.72
C GLY A 43 -8.56 4.60 -10.01
N LYS A 44 -7.70 5.52 -9.54
CA LYS A 44 -6.40 5.21 -8.91
C LYS A 44 -6.51 4.28 -7.71
N SER A 45 -7.34 4.63 -6.73
CA SER A 45 -7.53 3.80 -5.52
C SER A 45 -8.22 2.48 -5.87
N THR A 46 -9.11 2.46 -6.87
CA THR A 46 -9.70 1.21 -7.39
C THR A 46 -8.61 0.30 -7.96
N LEU A 47 -7.71 0.85 -8.78
CA LEU A 47 -6.58 0.10 -9.34
C LEU A 47 -5.66 -0.43 -8.23
N LEU A 48 -5.33 0.42 -7.24
CA LEU A 48 -4.51 0.02 -6.10
C LEU A 48 -5.18 -1.08 -5.27
N ASN A 49 -6.50 -1.01 -5.05
CA ASN A 49 -7.26 -2.03 -4.32
C ASN A 49 -7.26 -3.38 -5.07
N ILE A 50 -7.40 -3.35 -6.40
CA ILE A 50 -7.30 -4.56 -7.24
C ILE A 50 -5.89 -5.16 -7.17
N MET A 51 -4.84 -4.33 -7.30
CA MET A 51 -3.45 -4.78 -7.12
C MET A 51 -3.19 -5.33 -5.71
N GLY A 52 -3.89 -4.78 -4.72
CA GLY A 52 -3.84 -5.19 -3.32
C GLY A 52 -4.72 -6.40 -2.99
N LEU A 53 -5.46 -6.93 -3.95
CA LEU A 53 -6.39 -8.03 -3.74
C LEU A 53 -7.45 -7.72 -2.66
N LEU A 54 -7.79 -6.43 -2.50
CA LEU A 54 -8.86 -5.93 -1.63
C LEU A 54 -10.19 -5.83 -2.37
N ASP A 55 -10.12 -5.79 -3.71
CA ASP A 55 -11.26 -5.79 -4.61
C ASP A 55 -10.95 -6.69 -5.81
N GLU A 56 -11.99 -7.24 -6.46
CA GLU A 56 -11.86 -8.11 -7.61
C GLU A 56 -12.13 -7.32 -8.91
N PRO A 57 -11.37 -7.55 -9.99
CA PRO A 57 -11.70 -6.98 -11.28
C PRO A 57 -13.00 -7.61 -11.82
N SER A 58 -13.76 -6.85 -12.61
CA SER A 58 -14.93 -7.38 -13.32
C SER A 58 -14.52 -8.26 -14.51
N LYS A 59 -13.35 -7.95 -15.12
CA LYS A 59 -12.69 -8.75 -16.18
C LYS A 59 -11.18 -8.57 -16.09
N GLY A 60 -10.48 -9.48 -16.80
CA GLY A 60 -9.03 -9.48 -16.90
C GLY A 60 -8.36 -10.42 -15.92
N GLU A 61 -7.04 -10.41 -15.90
CA GLU A 61 -6.21 -11.33 -15.13
C GLU A 61 -5.18 -10.58 -14.29
N ILE A 62 -5.03 -11.01 -13.04
CA ILE A 62 -4.01 -10.52 -12.11
C ILE A 62 -3.01 -11.63 -11.84
N THR A 63 -1.74 -11.33 -12.04
CA THR A 63 -0.62 -12.18 -11.60
C THR A 63 0.23 -11.43 -10.59
N VAL A 64 0.56 -12.05 -9.47
CA VAL A 64 1.48 -11.52 -8.46
C VAL A 64 2.60 -12.54 -8.21
N GLY A 65 3.83 -12.13 -8.42
CA GLY A 65 4.95 -13.06 -8.49
C GLY A 65 4.79 -13.98 -9.70
N ASN A 66 4.64 -15.27 -9.44
CA ASN A 66 4.40 -16.31 -10.46
C ASN A 66 3.00 -16.94 -10.33
N GLU A 67 2.12 -16.37 -9.49
CA GLU A 67 0.79 -16.93 -9.21
C GLU A 67 -0.30 -16.10 -9.88
N VAL A 68 -1.18 -16.76 -10.64
CA VAL A 68 -2.42 -16.18 -11.16
C VAL A 68 -3.45 -16.21 -10.04
N ILE A 69 -3.94 -15.03 -9.69
CA ILE A 69 -4.72 -14.81 -8.45
C ILE A 69 -6.21 -15.05 -8.63
N ASN A 70 -6.74 -14.90 -9.85
CA ASN A 70 -8.17 -14.86 -10.15
C ASN A 70 -9.00 -16.05 -9.58
N ASN A 71 -8.36 -17.18 -9.33
CA ASN A 71 -9.04 -18.39 -8.86
C ASN A 71 -8.77 -18.71 -7.38
N PHE A 72 -8.24 -17.75 -6.62
CA PHE A 72 -7.99 -17.97 -5.20
C PHE A 72 -9.27 -17.87 -4.39
N SER A 73 -9.44 -18.74 -3.39
CA SER A 73 -10.48 -18.57 -2.37
C SER A 73 -10.13 -17.37 -1.46
N ASP A 74 -11.16 -16.79 -0.81
CA ASP A 74 -10.99 -15.67 0.13
C ASP A 74 -9.93 -15.95 1.19
N LYS A 75 -9.90 -17.18 1.71
CA LYS A 75 -8.89 -17.61 2.69
C LYS A 75 -7.48 -17.58 2.11
N LYS A 76 -7.30 -18.03 0.86
CA LYS A 76 -6.01 -18.01 0.17
C LYS A 76 -5.61 -16.59 -0.14
N LEU A 77 -6.53 -15.72 -0.59
CA LEU A 77 -6.31 -14.29 -0.81
C LEU A 77 -5.87 -13.58 0.47
N ALA A 78 -6.58 -13.81 1.59
CA ALA A 78 -6.24 -13.19 2.88
C ALA A 78 -4.83 -13.61 3.36
N HIS A 79 -4.49 -14.88 3.22
CA HIS A 79 -3.17 -15.40 3.56
C HIS A 79 -2.08 -14.79 2.66
N PHE A 80 -2.32 -14.73 1.36
CA PHE A 80 -1.41 -14.16 0.37
C PHE A 80 -1.16 -12.67 0.65
N ARG A 81 -2.25 -11.88 0.86
CA ARG A 81 -2.13 -10.47 1.27
C ARG A 81 -1.26 -10.30 2.50
N ASN A 82 -1.54 -11.06 3.55
CA ASN A 82 -0.80 -10.96 4.80
C ASN A 82 0.69 -11.28 4.65
N GLN A 83 1.06 -12.19 3.75
CA GLN A 83 2.45 -12.59 3.56
C GLN A 83 3.23 -11.70 2.59
N LYS A 84 2.58 -11.26 1.50
CA LYS A 84 3.27 -10.64 0.37
C LYS A 84 3.07 -9.12 0.27
N LEU A 85 2.00 -8.59 0.85
CA LEU A 85 1.60 -7.20 0.65
C LEU A 85 1.64 -6.41 1.96
N GLY A 86 2.13 -5.16 1.87
CA GLY A 86 2.01 -4.14 2.90
C GLY A 86 1.14 -3.00 2.38
N PHE A 87 0.30 -2.41 3.23
CA PHE A 87 -0.60 -1.33 2.86
C PHE A 87 -0.32 -0.08 3.67
N ILE A 88 -0.22 1.06 2.97
CA ILE A 88 -0.10 2.40 3.55
C ILE A 88 -1.27 3.23 3.02
N PHE A 89 -2.09 3.78 3.91
CA PHE A 89 -3.27 4.56 3.56
C PHE A 89 -3.10 6.02 3.93
N GLN A 90 -3.76 6.92 3.20
CA GLN A 90 -3.78 8.34 3.45
C GLN A 90 -4.28 8.69 4.86
N SER A 91 -5.32 7.99 5.35
CA SER A 91 -5.93 8.21 6.66
C SER A 91 -5.31 7.36 7.79
N TYR A 92 -4.09 6.84 7.60
CA TYR A 92 -3.32 6.02 8.55
C TYR A 92 -3.99 4.70 8.97
N HIS A 93 -5.29 4.68 9.18
CA HIS A 93 -6.11 3.56 9.67
C HIS A 93 -5.50 2.91 10.93
N LEU A 94 -5.11 3.72 11.91
CA LEU A 94 -4.65 3.25 13.21
C LEU A 94 -5.84 3.04 14.14
N ILE A 95 -5.76 2.01 14.98
CA ILE A 95 -6.74 1.76 16.03
C ILE A 95 -6.37 2.66 17.22
N ASN A 96 -7.24 3.64 17.54
CA ASN A 96 -6.95 4.67 18.53
C ASN A 96 -6.79 4.13 19.93
N ASP A 97 -7.47 3.05 20.28
CA ASP A 97 -7.46 2.42 21.60
C ASP A 97 -6.29 1.44 21.80
N LEU A 98 -5.45 1.27 20.79
CA LEU A 98 -4.23 0.46 20.86
C LEU A 98 -2.99 1.35 20.89
N PRO A 99 -1.98 1.02 21.72
CA PRO A 99 -0.69 1.67 21.64
C PRO A 99 -0.02 1.44 20.27
N VAL A 100 0.97 2.27 19.97
CA VAL A 100 1.70 2.25 18.67
C VAL A 100 2.25 0.88 18.36
N ILE A 101 2.89 0.23 19.32
CA ILE A 101 3.49 -1.10 19.12
C ILE A 101 2.45 -2.14 18.72
N ASP A 102 1.28 -2.14 19.39
CA ASP A 102 0.21 -3.10 19.12
C ASP A 102 -0.42 -2.84 17.73
N ASN A 103 -0.56 -1.57 17.34
CA ASN A 103 -0.96 -1.22 15.97
C ASN A 103 -0.02 -1.81 14.91
N VAL A 104 1.28 -1.83 15.19
CA VAL A 104 2.29 -2.41 14.27
C VAL A 104 2.26 -3.93 14.31
N GLU A 105 1.95 -4.56 15.44
CA GLU A 105 1.86 -6.02 15.58
C GLU A 105 0.65 -6.64 14.85
N LEU A 106 -0.41 -5.87 14.54
CA LEU A 106 -1.67 -6.38 13.98
C LEU A 106 -1.50 -7.39 12.81
N PRO A 107 -0.69 -7.13 11.78
CA PRO A 107 -0.52 -8.08 10.68
C PRO A 107 0.10 -9.41 11.13
N LEU A 108 0.89 -9.40 12.19
CA LEU A 108 1.57 -10.59 12.70
C LEU A 108 0.67 -11.50 13.52
N LEU A 109 -0.49 -11.01 13.99
CA LEU A 109 -1.48 -11.82 14.71
C LEU A 109 -2.06 -12.96 13.83
N TYR A 110 -2.03 -12.78 12.52
CA TYR A 110 -2.49 -13.76 11.54
C TYR A 110 -1.38 -14.72 11.07
N ARG A 111 -0.19 -14.64 11.69
CA ARG A 111 0.96 -15.51 11.39
C ARG A 111 1.25 -16.43 12.57
N ALA A 112 1.85 -17.57 12.28
CA ALA A 112 2.30 -18.52 13.31
C ALA A 112 3.59 -17.98 13.99
N SER A 113 3.47 -16.95 14.84
CA SER A 113 4.57 -16.32 15.58
C SER A 113 4.23 -16.17 17.06
N SER A 114 5.22 -16.32 17.92
CA SER A 114 5.05 -16.09 19.36
C SER A 114 4.84 -14.61 19.67
N ALA A 115 4.26 -14.29 20.84
CA ALA A 115 4.12 -12.90 21.29
C ALA A 115 5.48 -12.18 21.35
N SER A 116 6.49 -12.82 21.90
CA SER A 116 7.85 -12.25 21.97
C SER A 116 8.41 -11.93 20.60
N GLU A 117 8.21 -12.81 19.60
CA GLU A 117 8.67 -12.58 18.23
C GLU A 117 7.91 -11.43 17.55
N ARG A 118 6.60 -11.31 17.77
CA ARG A 118 5.82 -10.19 17.26
C ARG A 118 6.32 -8.86 17.81
N THR A 119 6.48 -8.77 19.12
CA THR A 119 7.00 -7.56 19.78
C THR A 119 8.40 -7.19 19.30
N ARG A 120 9.27 -8.17 19.09
CA ARG A 120 10.61 -7.96 18.53
C ARG A 120 10.53 -7.36 17.12
N LEU A 121 9.74 -7.95 16.23
CA LEU A 121 9.57 -7.47 14.85
C LEU A 121 8.93 -6.09 14.78
N ALA A 122 7.91 -5.82 15.62
CA ALA A 122 7.28 -4.51 15.70
C ALA A 122 8.26 -3.43 16.22
N THR A 123 9.09 -3.78 17.19
CA THR A 123 10.16 -2.91 17.68
C THR A 123 11.15 -2.56 16.57
N GLU A 124 11.63 -3.55 15.82
CA GLU A 124 12.52 -3.33 14.68
C GLU A 124 11.89 -2.44 13.60
N ALA A 125 10.60 -2.68 13.27
CA ALA A 125 9.89 -1.86 12.29
C ALA A 125 9.74 -0.41 12.76
N LEU A 126 9.44 -0.18 14.04
CA LEU A 126 9.36 1.18 14.62
C LEU A 126 10.72 1.88 14.69
N GLN A 127 11.80 1.15 14.91
CA GLN A 127 13.16 1.68 14.84
C GLN A 127 13.50 2.18 13.42
N LYS A 128 13.14 1.40 12.38
CA LYS A 128 13.38 1.77 10.97
C LYS A 128 12.71 3.09 10.57
N VAL A 129 11.57 3.41 11.17
CA VAL A 129 10.83 4.66 10.91
C VAL A 129 11.12 5.76 11.94
N GLY A 130 12.09 5.57 12.84
CA GLY A 130 12.51 6.57 13.82
C GLY A 130 11.54 6.80 14.97
N LEU A 131 10.77 5.78 15.38
CA LEU A 131 9.75 5.87 16.44
C LEU A 131 10.05 5.01 17.66
N SER A 132 11.31 4.68 17.95
CA SER A 132 11.73 3.86 19.09
C SER A 132 11.24 4.40 20.45
N ASN A 133 11.14 5.71 20.58
CA ASN A 133 10.71 6.40 21.81
C ASN A 133 9.19 6.61 21.90
N ARG A 134 8.40 6.12 20.93
CA ARG A 134 6.95 6.31 20.84
C ARG A 134 6.14 5.01 20.93
N MET A 135 6.75 3.87 21.17
CA MET A 135 6.12 2.54 21.12
C MET A 135 4.90 2.40 22.04
N LYS A 136 4.95 3.04 23.24
CA LYS A 136 3.89 2.99 24.26
C LYS A 136 2.87 4.13 24.14
N HIS A 137 3.05 5.05 23.18
CA HIS A 137 2.10 6.14 22.94
C HIS A 137 0.87 5.61 22.20
N TYR A 138 -0.23 6.34 22.30
CA TYR A 138 -1.46 6.10 21.53
C TYR A 138 -1.51 7.02 20.32
N PRO A 139 -2.24 6.65 19.24
CA PRO A 139 -2.34 7.48 18.04
C PRO A 139 -2.78 8.92 18.31
N SER A 140 -3.65 9.17 19.30
CA SER A 140 -4.08 10.51 19.71
C SER A 140 -2.94 11.42 20.21
N GLN A 141 -1.81 10.84 20.62
CA GLN A 141 -0.64 11.55 21.16
C GLN A 141 0.43 11.84 20.08
N LEU A 142 0.15 11.51 18.82
CA LEU A 142 1.09 11.59 17.71
C LEU A 142 0.71 12.69 16.72
N SER A 143 1.73 13.34 16.12
CA SER A 143 1.53 14.20 14.95
C SER A 143 1.10 13.38 13.72
N GLY A 144 0.61 14.05 12.67
CA GLY A 144 0.25 13.41 11.39
C GLY A 144 1.40 12.60 10.79
N GLY A 145 2.59 13.19 10.71
CA GLY A 145 3.78 12.51 10.20
C GLY A 145 4.20 11.30 11.06
N GLN A 146 4.06 11.39 12.39
CA GLN A 146 4.32 10.26 13.27
C GLN A 146 3.29 9.13 13.06
N LYS A 147 1.99 9.46 12.90
CA LYS A 147 0.94 8.48 12.57
C LYS A 147 1.25 7.77 11.24
N GLN A 148 1.71 8.52 10.24
CA GLN A 148 2.08 7.93 8.95
C GLN A 148 3.30 7.02 9.07
N ARG A 149 4.30 7.38 9.87
CA ARG A 149 5.43 6.49 10.17
C ARG A 149 5.00 5.21 10.89
N VAL A 150 4.01 5.26 11.79
CA VAL A 150 3.42 4.06 12.40
C VAL A 150 2.71 3.20 11.35
N ALA A 151 1.94 3.80 10.43
CA ALA A 151 1.29 3.09 9.34
C ALA A 151 2.32 2.41 8.41
N ILE A 152 3.45 3.06 8.12
CA ILE A 152 4.56 2.45 7.37
C ILE A 152 5.17 1.30 8.17
N ALA A 153 5.48 1.48 9.47
CA ALA A 153 6.02 0.41 10.30
C ALA A 153 5.10 -0.82 10.31
N ARG A 154 3.78 -0.62 10.42
CA ARG A 154 2.77 -1.68 10.29
C ARG A 154 2.80 -2.36 8.92
N ALA A 155 2.98 -1.59 7.85
CA ALA A 155 3.05 -2.16 6.50
C ALA A 155 4.28 -3.05 6.30
N ILE A 156 5.44 -2.69 6.89
CA ILE A 156 6.72 -3.39 6.69
C ILE A 156 7.02 -4.47 7.73
N VAL A 157 6.28 -4.54 8.85
CA VAL A 157 6.57 -5.44 9.97
C VAL A 157 6.63 -6.91 9.54
N GLY A 158 5.80 -7.29 8.56
CA GLY A 158 5.75 -8.60 7.96
C GLY A 158 6.80 -8.86 6.89
N ARG A 159 7.67 -7.90 6.58
CA ARG A 159 8.64 -7.95 5.48
C ARG A 159 7.97 -8.31 4.15
N PRO A 160 7.00 -7.53 3.69
CA PRO A 160 6.30 -7.80 2.44
C PRO A 160 7.24 -7.62 1.24
N GLU A 161 6.93 -8.32 0.14
CA GLU A 161 7.65 -8.13 -1.13
C GLU A 161 7.16 -6.88 -1.87
N ILE A 162 5.91 -6.45 -1.59
CA ILE A 162 5.25 -5.34 -2.27
C ILE A 162 4.60 -4.43 -1.23
N ILE A 163 4.79 -3.13 -1.38
CA ILE A 163 4.06 -2.10 -0.64
C ILE A 163 3.14 -1.35 -1.59
N LEU A 164 1.87 -1.23 -1.20
CA LEU A 164 0.86 -0.44 -1.88
C LEU A 164 0.52 0.77 -1.03
N ALA A 165 0.75 1.97 -1.56
CA ALA A 165 0.61 3.22 -0.84
C ALA A 165 -0.43 4.12 -1.53
N ASP A 166 -1.56 4.36 -0.85
CA ASP A 166 -2.60 5.27 -1.31
C ASP A 166 -2.39 6.65 -0.68
N GLU A 167 -1.93 7.59 -1.48
CA GLU A 167 -1.64 8.98 -1.11
C GLU A 167 -0.86 9.12 0.23
N PRO A 168 0.31 8.49 0.38
CA PRO A 168 1.00 8.38 1.67
C PRO A 168 1.45 9.72 2.26
N THR A 169 1.45 10.79 1.48
CA THR A 169 1.84 12.15 1.87
C THR A 169 0.69 13.14 1.83
N GLY A 170 -0.52 12.71 1.42
CA GLY A 170 -1.64 13.60 1.10
C GLY A 170 -2.20 14.43 2.28
N ASN A 171 -1.96 13.98 3.52
CA ASN A 171 -2.41 14.69 4.73
C ASN A 171 -1.24 15.36 5.50
N LEU A 172 -0.10 15.57 4.85
CA LEU A 172 1.12 16.07 5.47
C LEU A 172 1.57 17.38 4.80
N ASP A 173 2.26 18.21 5.56
CA ASP A 173 3.00 19.32 4.97
C ASP A 173 4.18 18.83 4.11
N SER A 174 4.74 19.73 3.32
CA SER A 174 5.81 19.38 2.37
C SER A 174 7.08 18.83 3.03
N ALA A 175 7.42 19.28 4.24
CA ALA A 175 8.60 18.81 4.95
C ALA A 175 8.38 17.36 5.43
N MET A 176 7.27 17.11 6.11
CA MET A 176 6.90 15.76 6.54
C MET A 176 6.66 14.81 5.36
N GLY A 177 6.05 15.30 4.27
CA GLY A 177 5.87 14.53 3.04
C GLY A 177 7.21 14.06 2.45
N ASN A 178 8.23 14.92 2.44
CA ASN A 178 9.57 14.55 2.01
C ASN A 178 10.19 13.47 2.91
N GLU A 179 10.06 13.59 4.23
CA GLU A 179 10.57 12.59 5.17
C GLU A 179 9.90 11.20 4.96
N ILE A 180 8.60 11.17 4.68
CA ILE A 180 7.88 9.92 4.35
C ILE A 180 8.40 9.33 3.04
N MET A 181 8.60 10.16 2.01
CA MET A 181 9.17 9.70 0.74
C MET A 181 10.59 9.16 0.90
N ASP A 182 11.42 9.79 1.73
CA ASP A 182 12.78 9.31 2.01
C ASP A 182 12.76 7.92 2.67
N ILE A 183 11.81 7.67 3.59
CA ILE A 183 11.61 6.33 4.17
C ILE A 183 11.23 5.32 3.08
N LEU A 184 10.27 5.64 2.20
CA LEU A 184 9.83 4.74 1.13
C LEU A 184 10.95 4.48 0.12
N ILE A 185 11.70 5.50 -0.27
CA ILE A 185 12.86 5.36 -1.16
C ILE A 185 13.94 4.48 -0.54
N ASN A 186 14.18 4.63 0.76
CA ASN A 186 15.14 3.80 1.48
C ASN A 186 14.71 2.32 1.51
N LEU A 187 13.43 2.03 1.78
CA LEU A 187 12.88 0.68 1.73
C LEU A 187 13.01 0.06 0.32
N ASN A 188 12.74 0.84 -0.72
CA ASN A 188 12.87 0.39 -2.10
C ASN A 188 14.33 0.05 -2.46
N LYS A 189 15.26 0.99 -2.21
CA LYS A 189 16.65 0.88 -2.65
C LYS A 189 17.49 -0.12 -1.83
N ASN A 190 17.26 -0.18 -0.52
CA ASN A 190 18.12 -0.95 0.39
C ASN A 190 17.51 -2.29 0.79
N GLU A 191 16.19 -2.48 0.65
CA GLU A 191 15.51 -3.73 0.98
C GLU A 191 14.90 -4.42 -0.25
N ASP A 192 15.14 -3.92 -1.48
CA ASP A 192 14.61 -4.43 -2.75
C ASP A 192 13.08 -4.58 -2.76
N THR A 193 12.39 -3.74 -1.95
CA THR A 193 10.93 -3.78 -1.83
C THR A 193 10.29 -3.12 -3.04
N THR A 194 9.38 -3.81 -3.70
CA THR A 194 8.57 -3.23 -4.78
C THR A 194 7.53 -2.28 -4.20
N ILE A 195 7.42 -1.06 -4.71
CA ILE A 195 6.45 -0.07 -4.20
C ILE A 195 5.57 0.44 -5.34
N VAL A 196 4.26 0.42 -5.12
CA VAL A 196 3.30 1.11 -5.97
C VAL A 196 2.61 2.19 -5.16
N MET A 197 2.77 3.43 -5.58
CA MET A 197 2.20 4.60 -4.91
C MET A 197 1.18 5.28 -5.80
N VAL A 198 0.02 5.56 -5.26
CA VAL A 198 -0.95 6.50 -5.85
C VAL A 198 -0.70 7.87 -5.25
N THR A 199 -0.63 8.89 -6.07
CA THR A 199 -0.50 10.28 -5.64
C THR A 199 -1.06 11.25 -6.66
N HIS A 200 -1.48 12.44 -6.23
CA HIS A 200 -1.78 13.57 -7.09
C HIS A 200 -0.65 14.64 -7.08
N ASP A 201 0.39 14.43 -6.25
CA ASP A 201 1.54 15.34 -6.15
C ASP A 201 2.63 14.94 -7.15
N GLU A 202 2.85 15.80 -8.17
CA GLU A 202 3.90 15.60 -9.17
C GLU A 202 5.33 15.57 -8.61
N ASN A 203 5.60 16.34 -7.54
CA ASN A 203 6.93 16.38 -6.95
C ASN A 203 7.26 15.06 -6.26
N MET A 204 6.28 14.45 -5.61
CA MET A 204 6.44 13.14 -4.99
C MET A 204 6.56 12.04 -6.06
N ALA A 205 5.74 12.09 -7.12
CA ALA A 205 5.80 11.13 -8.21
C ALA A 205 7.14 11.16 -8.98
N LYS A 206 7.75 12.33 -9.19
CA LYS A 206 9.05 12.46 -9.84
C LYS A 206 10.21 11.80 -9.08
N LYS A 207 10.04 11.47 -7.81
CA LYS A 207 11.05 10.77 -7.00
C LYS A 207 11.05 9.25 -7.20
N THR A 208 10.10 8.71 -7.93
CA THR A 208 9.95 7.26 -8.20
C THR A 208 10.61 6.85 -9.51
N ASN A 209 10.77 5.54 -9.75
CA ASN A 209 11.45 5.05 -10.94
C ASN A 209 10.65 5.26 -12.23
N ARG A 210 9.31 5.15 -12.14
CA ARG A 210 8.40 5.28 -13.27
C ARG A 210 7.08 5.91 -12.84
N LEU A 211 6.51 6.69 -13.74
CA LEU A 211 5.20 7.32 -13.59
C LEU A 211 4.25 6.77 -14.64
N VAL A 212 3.07 6.35 -14.19
CA VAL A 212 1.92 5.99 -15.03
C VAL A 212 0.81 6.98 -14.77
N ARG A 213 0.20 7.49 -15.84
CA ARG A 213 -0.94 8.40 -15.73
C ARG A 213 -2.25 7.66 -15.99
N LEU A 214 -3.24 7.92 -15.14
CA LEU A 214 -4.60 7.38 -15.27
C LEU A 214 -5.57 8.54 -15.53
N PHE A 215 -6.44 8.38 -16.51
CA PHE A 215 -7.50 9.34 -16.82
C PHE A 215 -8.78 8.58 -17.17
N ASP A 216 -9.89 8.90 -16.50
CA ASP A 216 -11.21 8.26 -16.70
C ASP A 216 -11.14 6.73 -16.82
N GLY A 217 -10.44 6.10 -15.87
CA GLY A 217 -10.31 4.64 -15.82
C GLY A 217 -9.38 4.03 -16.85
N THR A 218 -8.69 4.82 -17.67
CA THR A 218 -7.75 4.34 -18.70
C THR A 218 -6.32 4.80 -18.42
N GLN A 219 -5.35 3.99 -18.84
CA GLN A 219 -3.95 4.38 -18.81
C GLN A 219 -3.67 5.30 -20.00
N VAL A 220 -3.11 6.49 -19.72
CA VAL A 220 -2.68 7.44 -20.75
C VAL A 220 -1.14 7.49 -20.82
N MET A 221 -0.63 7.72 -22.03
CA MET A 221 0.82 7.82 -22.26
C MET A 221 1.38 9.14 -21.76
#